data_7ffa60ee70150651d46f5314da6479a3
#
_entry.id   7ffa60ee70150651d46f5314da6479a3
#
_cell.length_a   1.000
_cell.length_b   1.000
_cell.length_c   1.000
_cell.angle_alpha   90.00
_cell.angle_beta   90.00
_cell.angle_gamma   90.00
#
_symmetry.space_group_name_H-M   'P 1'
#
loop_
_entity.id
_entity.type
_entity.pdbx_description
1 polymer ?
#
loop_
_entity_poly.entity_id
_entity_poly.type
_entity_poly.pdbx_seq_one_letter_code
_entity_poly.pdbx_strand_id
1 'polypeptide(L)'
;MCRVIAISNQKGGVGKTTTTVNLGIGLARQGKKVLLIDADPQGSLTASLGYVEPDEIGTTLATIMMAIINEKEFEITDGILHHKENVDLLPANIELSALEVTMGNVMSRELIMKEYIEAVRTEYDYILIDCMPSLGLMTINALVAADSVLIPVQAAYLPVKGLQQLIHTIAMVKKRLNRKLIFEGILLTMVDFRTNYAKDVAGKVREAYGEKIEIFDTVIPMSVKAAETSAEGVSIFSHCLNGKVAKAYEMIAKEVLRNEE
;
A
#
# COMPACT_ATOMS: atom_id res chain seq x y z
N MET A 1 -4.50 18.70 3.47
CA MET A 1 -3.80 18.41 2.19
C MET A 1 -3.78 16.90 2.00
N CYS A 2 -4.08 16.36 0.81
CA CYS A 2 -4.09 14.91 0.62
C CYS A 2 -2.68 14.32 0.77
N ARG A 3 -2.56 13.20 1.49
CA ARG A 3 -1.32 12.45 1.67
C ARG A 3 -1.36 11.13 0.91
N VAL A 4 -0.40 10.92 0.02
CA VAL A 4 -0.29 9.71 -0.81
C VAL A 4 0.80 8.81 -0.25
N ILE A 5 0.42 7.59 0.19
CA ILE A 5 1.34 6.63 0.82
C ILE A 5 1.42 5.37 -0.02
N ALA A 6 2.61 5.03 -0.54
CA ALA A 6 2.85 3.74 -1.17
C ALA A 6 3.16 2.67 -0.11
N ILE A 7 2.45 1.56 -0.13
CA ILE A 7 2.70 0.40 0.74
C ILE A 7 3.54 -0.59 -0.05
N SER A 8 4.84 -0.62 0.18
CA SER A 8 5.77 -1.34 -0.70
C SER A 8 6.72 -2.27 0.04
N ASN A 9 6.87 -3.48 -0.49
CA ASN A 9 7.96 -4.42 -0.17
C ASN A 9 8.08 -5.43 -1.31
N GLN A 10 9.31 -5.69 -1.78
CA GLN A 10 9.56 -6.67 -2.85
C GLN A 10 9.27 -8.12 -2.41
N LYS A 11 9.20 -8.41 -1.11
CA LYS A 11 8.86 -9.73 -0.60
C LYS A 11 7.33 -9.92 -0.58
N GLY A 12 6.87 -11.06 -1.13
CA GLY A 12 5.48 -11.50 -1.00
C GLY A 12 5.13 -11.91 0.42
N GLY A 13 3.85 -11.82 0.79
CA GLY A 13 3.34 -12.33 2.06
C GLY A 13 3.78 -11.55 3.32
N VAL A 14 4.30 -10.33 3.19
CA VAL A 14 4.68 -9.50 4.35
C VAL A 14 3.53 -8.66 4.92
N GLY A 15 2.32 -8.78 4.38
CA GLY A 15 1.14 -8.07 4.84
C GLY A 15 0.95 -6.69 4.21
N LYS A 16 1.42 -6.43 2.98
CA LYS A 16 1.15 -5.18 2.25
C LYS A 16 -0.34 -4.93 2.10
N THR A 17 -1.04 -5.80 1.41
CA THR A 17 -2.49 -5.72 1.16
C THR A 17 -3.29 -5.63 2.46
N THR A 18 -2.98 -6.50 3.43
CA THR A 18 -3.62 -6.46 4.76
C THR A 18 -3.40 -5.10 5.45
N THR A 19 -2.20 -4.52 5.30
CA THR A 19 -1.91 -3.19 5.85
C THR A 19 -2.67 -2.11 5.10
N THR A 20 -2.71 -2.17 3.76
CA THR A 20 -3.46 -1.19 2.94
C THR A 20 -4.93 -1.16 3.31
N VAL A 21 -5.60 -2.33 3.38
CA VAL A 21 -7.01 -2.45 3.80
C VAL A 21 -7.22 -1.87 5.20
N ASN A 22 -6.46 -2.37 6.18
CA ASN A 22 -6.75 -2.06 7.57
C ASN A 22 -6.26 -0.67 8.00
N LEU A 23 -5.18 -0.15 7.44
CA LEU A 23 -4.77 1.23 7.64
C LEU A 23 -5.78 2.19 6.99
N GLY A 24 -6.19 1.92 5.75
CA GLY A 24 -7.16 2.77 5.04
C GLY A 24 -8.50 2.85 5.78
N ILE A 25 -9.07 1.71 6.16
CA ILE A 25 -10.31 1.67 6.94
C ILE A 25 -10.09 2.27 8.34
N GLY A 26 -8.91 2.07 8.95
CA GLY A 26 -8.53 2.70 10.21
C GLY A 26 -8.55 4.23 10.15
N LEU A 27 -8.04 4.82 9.05
CA LEU A 27 -8.08 6.26 8.78
C LEU A 27 -9.50 6.74 8.50
N ALA A 28 -10.29 5.99 7.72
CA ALA A 28 -11.70 6.32 7.46
C ALA A 28 -12.53 6.33 8.77
N ARG A 29 -12.25 5.44 9.69
CA ARG A 29 -12.84 5.42 11.05
C ARG A 29 -12.45 6.64 11.90
N GLN A 30 -11.38 7.34 11.55
CA GLN A 30 -10.99 8.63 12.14
C GLN A 30 -11.58 9.83 11.38
N GLY A 31 -12.53 9.59 10.47
CA GLY A 31 -13.24 10.62 9.70
C GLY A 31 -12.51 11.12 8.46
N LYS A 32 -11.48 10.43 7.99
CA LYS A 32 -10.74 10.79 6.77
C LYS A 32 -11.41 10.19 5.54
N LYS A 33 -11.38 10.93 4.43
CA LYS A 33 -11.74 10.42 3.09
C LYS A 33 -10.54 9.67 2.52
N VAL A 34 -10.71 8.37 2.22
CA VAL A 34 -9.60 7.49 1.85
C VAL A 34 -9.87 6.80 0.52
N LEU A 35 -8.92 6.91 -0.42
CA LEU A 35 -8.86 6.10 -1.63
C LEU A 35 -7.79 5.02 -1.47
N LEU A 36 -8.14 3.78 -1.75
CA LEU A 36 -7.23 2.65 -1.87
C LEU A 36 -7.01 2.36 -3.36
N ILE A 37 -5.76 2.21 -3.78
CA ILE A 37 -5.41 1.88 -5.16
C ILE A 37 -4.71 0.53 -5.16
N ASP A 38 -5.29 -0.43 -5.87
CA ASP A 38 -4.66 -1.73 -6.11
C ASP A 38 -3.68 -1.59 -7.27
N ALA A 39 -2.39 -1.76 -7.02
CA ALA A 39 -1.33 -1.70 -8.04
C ALA A 39 -0.62 -3.06 -8.21
N ASP A 40 -1.32 -4.16 -7.87
CA ASP A 40 -0.89 -5.53 -8.11
C ASP A 40 -1.80 -6.19 -9.15
N PRO A 41 -1.25 -6.73 -10.28
CA PRO A 41 -2.03 -7.46 -11.28
C PRO A 41 -2.83 -8.66 -10.73
N GLN A 42 -2.46 -9.13 -9.53
CA GLN A 42 -3.19 -10.21 -8.87
C GLN A 42 -4.53 -9.76 -8.28
N GLY A 43 -4.83 -8.46 -8.25
CA GLY A 43 -6.08 -7.93 -7.72
C GLY A 43 -6.31 -8.26 -6.24
N SER A 44 -5.23 -8.43 -5.46
CA SER A 44 -5.33 -8.93 -4.09
C SER A 44 -6.03 -7.95 -3.14
N LEU A 45 -5.82 -6.65 -3.31
CA LEU A 45 -6.53 -5.61 -2.55
C LEU A 45 -8.01 -5.60 -2.94
N THR A 46 -8.28 -5.67 -4.24
CA THR A 46 -9.62 -5.71 -4.83
C THR A 46 -10.43 -6.87 -4.26
N ALA A 47 -9.87 -8.09 -4.32
CA ALA A 47 -10.50 -9.29 -3.75
C ALA A 47 -10.68 -9.20 -2.23
N SER A 48 -9.71 -8.64 -1.50
CA SER A 48 -9.76 -8.49 -0.04
C SER A 48 -10.84 -7.51 0.44
N LEU A 49 -11.40 -6.69 -0.47
CA LEU A 49 -12.53 -5.79 -0.22
C LEU A 49 -13.85 -6.37 -0.76
N GLY A 50 -13.90 -7.65 -1.11
CA GLY A 50 -15.11 -8.38 -1.48
C GLY A 50 -15.42 -8.39 -2.98
N TYR A 51 -14.58 -7.83 -3.82
CA TYR A 51 -14.70 -7.91 -5.28
C TYR A 51 -13.92 -9.15 -5.77
N VAL A 52 -14.53 -10.33 -5.60
CA VAL A 52 -13.85 -11.64 -5.74
C VAL A 52 -13.45 -12.01 -7.16
N GLU A 53 -14.03 -11.35 -8.16
CA GLU A 53 -13.74 -11.57 -9.60
C GLU A 53 -13.19 -10.28 -10.23
N PRO A 54 -11.93 -9.88 -9.91
CA PRO A 54 -11.37 -8.62 -10.39
C PRO A 54 -11.32 -8.51 -11.92
N ASP A 55 -11.18 -9.65 -12.62
CA ASP A 55 -11.09 -9.69 -14.09
C ASP A 55 -12.41 -9.39 -14.79
N GLU A 56 -13.52 -9.39 -14.07
CA GLU A 56 -14.84 -8.98 -14.59
C GLU A 56 -15.09 -7.46 -14.44
N ILE A 57 -14.22 -6.74 -13.75
CA ILE A 57 -14.35 -5.28 -13.53
C ILE A 57 -13.92 -4.55 -14.80
N GLY A 58 -14.84 -3.81 -15.41
CA GLY A 58 -14.62 -3.15 -16.71
C GLY A 58 -13.65 -1.97 -16.67
N THR A 59 -13.63 -1.20 -15.55
CA THR A 59 -12.73 -0.05 -15.40
C THR A 59 -11.83 -0.24 -14.17
N THR A 60 -10.52 -0.28 -14.41
CA THR A 60 -9.50 -0.58 -13.41
C THR A 60 -8.36 0.43 -13.51
N LEU A 61 -7.38 0.36 -12.63
CA LEU A 61 -6.15 1.13 -12.73
C LEU A 61 -5.48 0.97 -14.11
N ALA A 62 -5.51 -0.24 -14.68
CA ALA A 62 -4.95 -0.48 -16.04
C ALA A 62 -5.69 0.32 -17.10
N THR A 63 -7.01 0.37 -17.05
CA THR A 63 -7.85 1.12 -17.99
C THR A 63 -7.54 2.62 -17.91
N ILE A 64 -7.47 3.17 -16.70
CA ILE A 64 -7.16 4.60 -16.47
C ILE A 64 -5.76 4.95 -16.98
N MET A 65 -4.75 4.17 -16.58
CA MET A 65 -3.37 4.42 -17.03
C MET A 65 -3.23 4.29 -18.55
N MET A 66 -3.98 3.37 -19.19
CA MET A 66 -4.00 3.24 -20.65
C MET A 66 -4.69 4.45 -21.32
N ALA A 67 -5.72 5.03 -20.69
CA ALA A 67 -6.34 6.26 -21.19
C ALA A 67 -5.34 7.42 -21.17
N ILE A 68 -4.59 7.59 -20.09
CA ILE A 68 -3.52 8.60 -19.97
C ILE A 68 -2.44 8.41 -21.04
N ILE A 69 -1.95 7.18 -21.24
CA ILE A 69 -0.95 6.86 -22.27
C ILE A 69 -1.44 7.24 -23.67
N ASN A 70 -2.72 7.07 -23.96
CA ASN A 70 -3.33 7.36 -25.25
C ASN A 70 -3.92 8.77 -25.34
N GLU A 71 -3.64 9.66 -24.37
CA GLU A 71 -4.14 11.03 -24.30
C GLU A 71 -5.67 11.11 -24.42
N LYS A 72 -6.37 10.12 -23.87
CA LYS A 72 -7.85 10.06 -23.81
C LYS A 72 -8.35 10.69 -22.52
N GLU A 73 -9.47 11.37 -22.62
CA GLU A 73 -10.19 11.90 -21.46
C GLU A 73 -10.71 10.74 -20.58
N PHE A 74 -10.68 10.94 -19.28
CA PHE A 74 -11.30 10.07 -18.26
C PHE A 74 -11.89 10.94 -17.16
N GLU A 75 -12.95 10.47 -16.55
CA GLU A 75 -13.52 11.11 -15.37
C GLU A 75 -12.78 10.62 -14.12
N ILE A 76 -12.54 11.51 -13.16
CA ILE A 76 -11.82 11.17 -11.92
C ILE A 76 -12.53 10.10 -11.09
N THR A 77 -13.81 9.90 -11.31
CA THR A 77 -14.66 8.88 -10.66
C THR A 77 -14.71 7.57 -11.43
N ASP A 78 -14.12 7.50 -12.63
CA ASP A 78 -14.13 6.28 -13.43
C ASP A 78 -13.40 5.15 -12.68
N GLY A 79 -14.06 4.01 -12.58
CA GLY A 79 -13.53 2.82 -11.90
C GLY A 79 -13.48 2.89 -10.38
N ILE A 80 -13.90 3.99 -9.76
CA ILE A 80 -13.98 4.11 -8.29
C ILE A 80 -15.14 3.26 -7.76
N LEU A 81 -14.82 2.31 -6.88
CA LEU A 81 -15.76 1.45 -6.19
C LEU A 81 -15.89 1.90 -4.73
N HIS A 82 -17.14 2.10 -4.28
CA HIS A 82 -17.41 2.52 -2.90
C HIS A 82 -17.59 1.30 -1.99
N HIS A 83 -16.73 1.15 -0.99
CA HIS A 83 -16.81 0.05 -0.05
C HIS A 83 -17.65 0.41 1.19
N LYS A 84 -18.41 -0.58 1.71
CA LYS A 84 -19.31 -0.43 2.89
C LYS A 84 -18.64 0.07 4.17
N GLU A 85 -17.31 -0.02 4.28
CA GLU A 85 -16.53 0.49 5.42
C GLU A 85 -15.96 1.90 5.17
N ASN A 86 -16.61 2.69 4.31
CA ASN A 86 -16.32 4.10 4.02
C ASN A 86 -14.91 4.36 3.46
N VAL A 87 -14.43 3.48 2.62
CA VAL A 87 -13.26 3.71 1.77
C VAL A 87 -13.65 3.54 0.31
N ASP A 88 -12.96 4.26 -0.56
CA ASP A 88 -13.05 4.08 -1.99
C ASP A 88 -11.91 3.20 -2.49
N LEU A 89 -12.15 2.46 -3.57
CA LEU A 89 -11.19 1.57 -4.19
C LEU A 89 -11.08 1.86 -5.69
N LEU A 90 -9.87 2.07 -6.19
CA LEU A 90 -9.55 1.88 -7.60
C LEU A 90 -8.98 0.46 -7.76
N PRO A 91 -9.73 -0.45 -8.42
CA PRO A 91 -9.36 -1.85 -8.51
C PRO A 91 -8.24 -2.11 -9.53
N ALA A 92 -7.60 -3.27 -9.42
CA ALA A 92 -6.72 -3.83 -10.44
C ALA A 92 -7.17 -5.23 -10.84
N ASN A 93 -6.71 -5.65 -12.00
CA ASN A 93 -6.89 -6.98 -12.55
C ASN A 93 -5.66 -7.40 -13.37
N ILE A 94 -5.72 -8.55 -14.03
CA ILE A 94 -4.62 -9.11 -14.81
C ILE A 94 -4.15 -8.20 -15.97
N GLU A 95 -5.01 -7.29 -16.45
CA GLU A 95 -4.67 -6.34 -17.52
C GLU A 95 -3.49 -5.41 -17.13
N LEU A 96 -3.28 -5.20 -15.83
CA LEU A 96 -2.15 -4.42 -15.33
C LEU A 96 -0.79 -5.03 -15.72
N SER A 97 -0.70 -6.37 -15.87
CA SER A 97 0.49 -7.04 -16.38
C SER A 97 0.76 -6.72 -17.84
N ALA A 98 -0.28 -6.68 -18.68
CA ALA A 98 -0.15 -6.31 -20.08
C ALA A 98 0.22 -4.84 -20.24
N LEU A 99 -0.34 -3.98 -19.40
CA LEU A 99 0.00 -2.56 -19.35
C LEU A 99 1.48 -2.36 -19.00
N GLU A 100 2.03 -3.06 -18.01
CA GLU A 100 3.45 -2.94 -17.61
C GLU A 100 4.39 -3.24 -18.78
N VAL A 101 4.06 -4.24 -19.62
CA VAL A 101 4.81 -4.54 -20.84
C VAL A 101 4.68 -3.40 -21.85
N THR A 102 3.48 -2.90 -22.08
CA THR A 102 3.21 -1.79 -23.03
C THR A 102 3.96 -0.53 -22.64
N MET A 103 3.99 -0.20 -21.38
CA MET A 103 4.70 0.98 -20.85
C MET A 103 6.22 0.94 -21.13
N GLY A 104 6.78 -0.24 -21.43
CA GLY A 104 8.21 -0.36 -21.74
C GLY A 104 8.71 0.63 -22.81
N ASN A 105 7.87 1.01 -23.77
CA ASN A 105 8.19 1.91 -24.89
C ASN A 105 7.52 3.29 -24.78
N VAL A 106 6.84 3.58 -23.66
CA VAL A 106 6.13 4.85 -23.46
C VAL A 106 7.09 5.91 -22.91
N MET A 107 6.99 7.13 -23.42
CA MET A 107 7.74 8.28 -22.90
C MET A 107 7.22 8.64 -21.51
N SER A 108 8.11 9.05 -20.60
CA SER A 108 7.76 9.44 -19.23
C SER A 108 6.94 8.39 -18.47
N ARG A 109 7.13 7.13 -18.82
CA ARG A 109 6.37 5.97 -18.30
C ARG A 109 6.34 5.84 -16.78
N GLU A 110 7.28 6.46 -16.09
CA GLU A 110 7.34 6.49 -14.63
C GLU A 110 6.37 7.51 -14.00
N LEU A 111 5.75 8.39 -14.80
CA LEU A 111 4.90 9.48 -14.33
C LEU A 111 3.38 9.22 -14.53
N ILE A 112 3.00 8.14 -15.19
CA ILE A 112 1.61 7.89 -15.61
C ILE A 112 0.67 7.81 -14.42
N MET A 113 1.02 7.04 -13.39
CA MET A 113 0.22 6.96 -12.17
C MET A 113 0.17 8.29 -11.41
N LYS A 114 1.25 9.06 -11.45
CA LYS A 114 1.30 10.38 -10.83
C LYS A 114 0.28 11.33 -11.45
N GLU A 115 0.11 11.29 -12.77
CA GLU A 115 -0.87 12.11 -13.47
C GLU A 115 -2.30 11.82 -12.98
N TYR A 116 -2.67 10.55 -12.83
CA TYR A 116 -3.94 10.17 -12.21
C TYR A 116 -4.06 10.67 -10.77
N ILE A 117 -3.04 10.44 -9.95
CA ILE A 117 -3.04 10.85 -8.54
C ILE A 117 -3.22 12.37 -8.41
N GLU A 118 -2.57 13.17 -9.25
CA GLU A 118 -2.72 14.63 -9.23
C GLU A 118 -4.14 15.08 -9.58
N ALA A 119 -4.83 14.34 -10.45
CA ALA A 119 -6.23 14.62 -10.80
C ALA A 119 -7.20 14.32 -9.65
N VAL A 120 -7.01 13.21 -8.91
CA VAL A 120 -7.98 12.78 -7.89
C VAL A 120 -7.66 13.27 -6.47
N ARG A 121 -6.43 13.70 -6.19
CA ARG A 121 -5.99 13.99 -4.82
C ARG A 121 -6.75 15.10 -4.09
N THR A 122 -7.50 15.94 -4.81
CA THR A 122 -8.33 16.99 -4.21
C THR A 122 -9.59 16.46 -3.52
N GLU A 123 -10.00 15.24 -3.86
CA GLU A 123 -11.21 14.61 -3.35
C GLU A 123 -10.98 13.82 -2.06
N TYR A 124 -9.71 13.54 -1.71
CA TYR A 124 -9.33 12.66 -0.61
C TYR A 124 -8.38 13.32 0.39
N ASP A 125 -8.43 12.84 1.64
CA ASP A 125 -7.44 13.17 2.67
C ASP A 125 -6.22 12.24 2.56
N TYR A 126 -6.47 10.96 2.22
CA TYR A 126 -5.43 9.94 2.06
C TYR A 126 -5.65 9.11 0.79
N ILE A 127 -4.55 8.78 0.12
CA ILE A 127 -4.51 7.79 -0.95
C ILE A 127 -3.46 6.75 -0.57
N LEU A 128 -3.86 5.48 -0.45
CA LEU A 128 -2.94 4.37 -0.15
C LEU A 128 -2.79 3.50 -1.40
N ILE A 129 -1.55 3.26 -1.84
CA ILE A 129 -1.25 2.47 -3.03
C ILE A 129 -0.67 1.12 -2.58
N ASP A 130 -1.39 0.01 -2.81
CA ASP A 130 -0.91 -1.35 -2.55
C ASP A 130 0.00 -1.82 -3.68
N CYS A 131 1.29 -1.87 -3.45
CA CYS A 131 2.28 -2.21 -4.47
C CYS A 131 2.46 -3.72 -4.60
N MET A 132 2.62 -4.20 -5.84
CA MET A 132 3.01 -5.58 -6.11
C MET A 132 4.35 -5.96 -5.47
N PRO A 133 4.64 -7.28 -5.24
CA PRO A 133 5.89 -7.73 -4.62
C PRO A 133 7.06 -7.74 -5.62
N SER A 134 7.35 -6.60 -6.23
CA SER A 134 8.44 -6.42 -7.19
C SER A 134 9.02 -5.02 -7.08
N LEU A 135 10.13 -4.77 -7.79
CA LEU A 135 10.71 -3.45 -8.00
C LEU A 135 10.57 -3.03 -9.47
N GLY A 136 9.51 -3.53 -10.14
CA GLY A 136 9.17 -3.24 -11.54
C GLY A 136 8.63 -1.82 -11.74
N LEU A 137 8.19 -1.57 -12.96
CA LEU A 137 7.75 -0.25 -13.40
C LEU A 137 6.50 0.23 -12.66
N MET A 138 5.57 -0.68 -12.29
CA MET A 138 4.40 -0.33 -11.50
C MET A 138 4.78 0.16 -10.10
N THR A 139 5.71 -0.52 -9.43
CA THR A 139 6.22 -0.05 -8.12
C THR A 139 6.94 1.29 -8.25
N ILE A 140 7.70 1.52 -9.32
CA ILE A 140 8.33 2.81 -9.58
C ILE A 140 7.26 3.89 -9.77
N ASN A 141 6.20 3.64 -10.54
CA ASN A 141 5.07 4.56 -10.71
C ASN A 141 4.43 4.92 -9.38
N ALA A 142 4.17 3.94 -8.52
CA ALA A 142 3.62 4.17 -7.18
C ALA A 142 4.54 5.06 -6.33
N LEU A 143 5.85 4.79 -6.31
CA LEU A 143 6.83 5.59 -5.57
C LEU A 143 7.00 7.02 -6.13
N VAL A 144 6.83 7.19 -7.42
CA VAL A 144 6.90 8.51 -8.07
C VAL A 144 5.67 9.35 -7.78
N ALA A 145 4.50 8.71 -7.67
CA ALA A 145 3.22 9.35 -7.35
C ALA A 145 3.06 9.65 -5.84
N ALA A 146 3.75 8.90 -4.98
CA ALA A 146 3.58 8.98 -3.53
C ALA A 146 4.32 10.16 -2.88
N ASP A 147 3.77 10.66 -1.79
CA ASP A 147 4.46 11.59 -0.88
C ASP A 147 5.38 10.83 0.09
N SER A 148 4.95 9.62 0.52
CA SER A 148 5.73 8.79 1.42
C SER A 148 5.59 7.29 1.12
N VAL A 149 6.51 6.48 1.68
CA VAL A 149 6.48 5.02 1.55
C VAL A 149 6.49 4.34 2.92
N LEU A 150 5.46 3.54 3.19
CA LEU A 150 5.37 2.64 4.33
C LEU A 150 5.85 1.25 3.93
N ILE A 151 6.72 0.66 4.74
CA ILE A 151 7.39 -0.61 4.43
C ILE A 151 6.96 -1.67 5.45
N PRO A 152 5.97 -2.52 5.16
CA PRO A 152 5.65 -3.66 6.00
C PRO A 152 6.78 -4.70 5.95
N VAL A 153 7.27 -5.12 7.13
CA VAL A 153 8.36 -6.10 7.27
C VAL A 153 7.92 -7.20 8.21
N GLN A 154 7.83 -8.43 7.72
CA GLN A 154 7.55 -9.58 8.56
C GLN A 154 8.71 -9.83 9.54
N ALA A 155 8.40 -9.96 10.83
CA ALA A 155 9.36 -10.29 11.88
C ALA A 155 9.77 -11.78 11.85
N ALA A 156 10.28 -12.25 10.68
CA ALA A 156 10.74 -13.61 10.43
C ALA A 156 12.13 -13.61 9.80
N TYR A 157 12.74 -14.79 9.64
CA TYR A 157 14.13 -14.96 9.19
C TYR A 157 14.42 -14.23 7.86
N LEU A 158 15.51 -13.43 7.83
CA LEU A 158 16.10 -12.74 6.68
C LEU A 158 15.29 -11.62 5.97
N PRO A 159 14.78 -10.59 6.65
CA PRO A 159 14.31 -9.41 5.94
C PRO A 159 15.44 -8.51 5.42
N VAL A 160 16.65 -8.61 5.97
CA VAL A 160 17.70 -7.58 5.84
C VAL A 160 18.16 -7.38 4.38
N LYS A 161 18.40 -8.45 3.60
CA LYS A 161 18.93 -8.30 2.23
C LYS A 161 17.90 -7.74 1.25
N GLY A 162 16.65 -8.19 1.32
CA GLY A 162 15.56 -7.68 0.48
C GLY A 162 15.21 -6.25 0.84
N LEU A 163 15.21 -5.89 2.12
CA LEU A 163 14.94 -4.53 2.58
C LEU A 163 16.02 -3.54 2.10
N GLN A 164 17.29 -3.93 2.08
CA GLN A 164 18.36 -3.08 1.53
C GLN A 164 18.14 -2.73 0.07
N GLN A 165 17.72 -3.70 -0.74
CA GLN A 165 17.48 -3.48 -2.17
C GLN A 165 16.28 -2.53 -2.39
N LEU A 166 15.20 -2.71 -1.63
CA LEU A 166 14.05 -1.80 -1.67
C LEU A 166 14.46 -0.38 -1.26
N ILE A 167 15.16 -0.21 -0.13
CA ILE A 167 15.63 1.10 0.34
C ILE A 167 16.53 1.77 -0.71
N HIS A 168 17.39 1.00 -1.37
CA HIS A 168 18.22 1.51 -2.46
C HIS A 168 17.35 2.01 -3.63
N THR A 169 16.35 1.24 -4.04
CA THR A 169 15.41 1.63 -5.12
C THR A 169 14.66 2.90 -4.75
N ILE A 170 14.12 3.00 -3.51
CA ILE A 170 13.45 4.21 -3.02
C ILE A 170 14.39 5.42 -3.05
N ALA A 171 15.64 5.25 -2.62
CA ALA A 171 16.64 6.31 -2.66
C ALA A 171 16.96 6.76 -4.10
N MET A 172 16.97 5.85 -5.06
CA MET A 172 17.15 6.15 -6.48
C MET A 172 15.95 6.92 -7.05
N VAL A 173 14.72 6.48 -6.75
CA VAL A 173 13.50 7.20 -7.13
C VAL A 173 13.49 8.59 -6.51
N LYS A 174 13.77 8.72 -5.21
CA LYS A 174 13.89 10.03 -4.53
C LYS A 174 14.89 10.94 -5.21
N LYS A 175 16.06 10.43 -5.55
CA LYS A 175 17.14 11.25 -6.17
C LYS A 175 16.79 11.71 -7.58
N ARG A 176 16.12 10.87 -8.38
CA ARG A 176 16.00 11.07 -9.83
C ARG A 176 14.61 11.52 -10.28
N LEU A 177 13.55 11.03 -9.64
CA LEU A 177 12.17 11.14 -10.14
C LEU A 177 11.24 11.89 -9.16
N ASN A 178 11.35 11.64 -7.85
CA ASN A 178 10.49 12.23 -6.84
C ASN A 178 11.30 12.73 -5.63
N ARG A 179 11.85 13.94 -5.71
CA ARG A 179 12.71 14.51 -4.66
C ARG A 179 11.98 14.70 -3.31
N LYS A 180 10.64 14.76 -3.32
CA LYS A 180 9.83 14.96 -2.12
C LYS A 180 9.53 13.66 -1.38
N LEU A 181 9.75 12.49 -2.02
CA LEU A 181 9.47 11.19 -1.42
C LEU A 181 10.21 11.03 -0.09
N ILE A 182 9.46 10.70 0.96
CA ILE A 182 10.02 10.39 2.28
C ILE A 182 9.71 8.95 2.68
N PHE A 183 10.40 8.44 3.69
CA PHE A 183 9.97 7.22 4.35
C PHE A 183 8.87 7.56 5.35
N GLU A 184 7.72 6.89 5.25
CA GLU A 184 6.67 6.91 6.26
C GLU A 184 7.12 6.16 7.51
N GLY A 185 7.77 5.02 7.27
CA GLY A 185 8.35 4.18 8.30
C GLY A 185 8.35 2.70 7.94
N ILE A 186 9.01 1.91 8.77
CA ILE A 186 8.98 0.45 8.74
C ILE A 186 7.95 -0.05 9.74
N LEU A 187 6.96 -0.83 9.25
CA LEU A 187 5.94 -1.48 10.07
C LEU A 187 6.28 -2.96 10.26
N LEU A 188 6.57 -3.36 11.48
CA LEU A 188 6.79 -4.77 11.80
C LEU A 188 5.46 -5.53 11.83
N THR A 189 5.34 -6.56 10.99
CA THR A 189 4.13 -7.35 10.80
C THR A 189 4.32 -8.80 11.23
N MET A 190 3.19 -9.48 11.53
CA MET A 190 3.17 -10.91 11.89
C MET A 190 4.12 -11.25 13.04
N VAL A 191 4.20 -10.39 14.04
CA VAL A 191 5.09 -10.56 15.19
C VAL A 191 4.50 -11.63 16.13
N ASP A 192 5.20 -12.73 16.33
CA ASP A 192 4.85 -13.72 17.35
C ASP A 192 5.58 -13.43 18.66
N PHE A 193 4.89 -12.73 19.57
CA PHE A 193 5.45 -12.33 20.87
C PHE A 193 5.81 -13.50 21.79
N ARG A 194 5.39 -14.73 21.48
CA ARG A 194 5.72 -15.93 22.26
C ARG A 194 7.17 -16.38 22.03
N THR A 195 7.80 -15.89 20.95
CA THR A 195 9.14 -16.28 20.56
C THR A 195 10.16 -15.18 20.85
N ASN A 196 11.31 -15.53 21.44
CA ASN A 196 12.43 -14.61 21.58
C ASN A 196 12.94 -14.16 20.21
N TYR A 197 12.81 -15.03 19.23
CA TYR A 197 13.24 -14.81 17.85
C TYR A 197 12.58 -13.58 17.21
N ALA A 198 11.28 -13.37 17.37
CA ALA A 198 10.58 -12.19 16.84
C ALA A 198 11.09 -10.88 17.50
N LYS A 199 11.43 -10.94 18.79
CA LYS A 199 12.03 -9.81 19.52
C LYS A 199 13.44 -9.51 18.99
N ASP A 200 14.26 -10.54 18.74
CA ASP A 200 15.60 -10.39 18.19
C ASP A 200 15.59 -9.80 16.78
N VAL A 201 14.65 -10.25 15.92
CA VAL A 201 14.48 -9.68 14.57
C VAL A 201 14.05 -8.23 14.64
N ALA A 202 13.08 -7.89 15.48
CA ALA A 202 12.65 -6.50 15.70
C ALA A 202 13.82 -5.62 16.20
N GLY A 203 14.64 -6.14 17.12
CA GLY A 203 15.85 -5.47 17.59
C GLY A 203 16.85 -5.22 16.47
N LYS A 204 17.15 -6.23 15.65
CA LYS A 204 18.06 -6.10 14.51
C LYS A 204 17.57 -5.12 13.45
N VAL A 205 16.27 -5.07 13.17
CA VAL A 205 15.69 -4.08 12.24
C VAL A 205 15.88 -2.67 12.80
N ARG A 206 15.61 -2.47 14.10
CA ARG A 206 15.84 -1.18 14.76
C ARG A 206 17.29 -0.76 14.76
N GLU A 207 18.20 -1.66 15.05
CA GLU A 207 19.64 -1.42 15.02
C GLU A 207 20.15 -1.07 13.60
N ALA A 208 19.69 -1.79 12.59
CA ALA A 208 20.17 -1.63 11.22
C ALA A 208 19.60 -0.38 10.51
N TYR A 209 18.38 0.04 10.84
CA TYR A 209 17.65 1.05 10.08
C TYR A 209 17.10 2.21 10.92
N GLY A 210 16.94 2.06 12.24
CA GLY A 210 16.27 3.03 13.11
C GLY A 210 16.91 4.43 13.16
N GLU A 211 18.19 4.55 12.82
CA GLU A 211 18.85 5.87 12.70
C GLU A 211 18.46 6.61 11.41
N LYS A 212 17.96 5.91 10.37
CA LYS A 212 17.72 6.47 9.03
C LYS A 212 16.25 6.46 8.63
N ILE A 213 15.49 5.53 9.16
CA ILE A 213 14.09 5.32 8.83
C ILE A 213 13.34 5.10 10.13
N GLU A 214 12.28 5.84 10.33
CA GLU A 214 11.40 5.65 11.47
C GLU A 214 10.82 4.23 11.47
N ILE A 215 10.75 3.62 12.65
CA ILE A 215 10.12 2.32 12.83
C ILE A 215 8.94 2.54 13.76
N PHE A 216 7.75 2.21 13.26
CA PHE A 216 6.52 2.35 14.04
C PHE A 216 6.65 1.69 15.42
N ASP A 217 6.17 2.37 16.44
CA ASP A 217 6.16 1.85 17.81
C ASP A 217 5.22 0.65 17.90
N THR A 218 4.07 0.76 17.22
CA THR A 218 3.08 -0.31 17.13
C THR A 218 3.53 -1.38 16.14
N VAL A 219 3.39 -2.63 16.52
CA VAL A 219 3.65 -3.79 15.65
C VAL A 219 2.36 -4.59 15.42
N ILE A 220 2.23 -5.21 14.26
CA ILE A 220 1.08 -6.05 13.93
C ILE A 220 1.34 -7.49 14.39
N PRO A 221 0.58 -8.02 15.36
CA PRO A 221 0.77 -9.39 15.83
C PRO A 221 0.33 -10.42 14.77
N MET A 222 0.95 -11.60 14.80
CA MET A 222 0.48 -12.75 14.02
C MET A 222 -0.93 -13.15 14.46
N SER A 223 -1.83 -13.35 13.48
CA SER A 223 -3.23 -13.70 13.75
C SER A 223 -3.83 -14.47 12.56
N VAL A 224 -4.46 -15.60 12.87
CA VAL A 224 -5.26 -16.37 11.91
C VAL A 224 -6.46 -15.54 11.43
N LYS A 225 -7.11 -14.81 12.34
CA LYS A 225 -8.25 -13.94 12.02
C LYS A 225 -7.93 -12.87 10.99
N ALA A 226 -6.70 -12.34 10.99
CA ALA A 226 -6.27 -11.38 9.98
C ALA A 226 -6.06 -12.01 8.59
N ALA A 227 -5.82 -13.32 8.53
CA ALA A 227 -5.77 -14.04 7.25
C ALA A 227 -7.17 -14.38 6.73
N GLU A 228 -8.15 -14.60 7.61
CA GLU A 228 -9.54 -14.91 7.27
C GLU A 228 -10.26 -13.70 6.64
N THR A 229 -9.91 -12.47 7.03
CA THR A 229 -10.58 -11.24 6.56
C THR A 229 -10.58 -11.09 5.04
N SER A 230 -9.50 -11.46 4.36
CA SER A 230 -9.40 -11.38 2.90
C SER A 230 -10.38 -12.32 2.19
N ALA A 231 -10.69 -13.47 2.78
CA ALA A 231 -11.68 -14.41 2.23
C ALA A 231 -13.11 -13.93 2.44
N GLU A 232 -13.36 -13.12 3.47
CA GLU A 232 -14.68 -12.58 3.80
C GLU A 232 -14.95 -11.21 3.15
N GLY A 233 -13.96 -10.61 2.50
CA GLY A 233 -14.08 -9.28 1.88
C GLY A 233 -14.37 -8.17 2.88
N VAL A 234 -13.75 -8.21 4.07
CA VAL A 234 -13.96 -7.25 5.16
C VAL A 234 -12.65 -6.91 5.87
N SER A 235 -12.63 -5.79 6.59
CA SER A 235 -11.49 -5.44 7.43
C SER A 235 -11.45 -6.26 8.73
N ILE A 236 -10.30 -6.20 9.43
CA ILE A 236 -10.19 -6.77 10.78
C ILE A 236 -11.12 -6.06 11.78
N PHE A 237 -11.50 -4.81 11.50
CA PHE A 237 -12.43 -4.07 12.37
C PHE A 237 -13.84 -4.63 12.30
N SER A 238 -14.31 -5.05 11.12
CA SER A 238 -15.61 -5.72 10.96
C SER A 238 -15.58 -7.17 11.45
N HIS A 239 -14.48 -7.90 11.18
CA HIS A 239 -14.35 -9.31 11.55
C HIS A 239 -14.10 -9.51 13.05
N CYS A 240 -13.24 -8.68 13.69
CA CYS A 240 -12.86 -8.83 15.10
C CYS A 240 -12.44 -7.51 15.75
N LEU A 241 -13.36 -6.58 15.96
CA LEU A 241 -13.10 -5.22 16.45
C LEU A 241 -12.27 -5.17 17.74
N ASN A 242 -12.53 -6.07 18.70
CA ASN A 242 -11.84 -6.09 19.99
C ASN A 242 -10.51 -6.89 19.95
N GLY A 243 -10.14 -7.40 18.77
CA GLY A 243 -8.94 -8.19 18.56
C GLY A 243 -7.65 -7.37 18.68
N LYS A 244 -6.55 -8.05 19.00
CA LYS A 244 -5.23 -7.39 19.11
C LYS A 244 -4.79 -6.74 17.81
N VAL A 245 -5.12 -7.35 16.66
CA VAL A 245 -4.76 -6.80 15.33
C VAL A 245 -5.58 -5.56 15.00
N ALA A 246 -6.90 -5.55 15.32
CA ALA A 246 -7.74 -4.36 15.12
C ALA A 246 -7.22 -3.18 15.93
N LYS A 247 -6.91 -3.41 17.23
CA LYS A 247 -6.30 -2.38 18.09
C LYS A 247 -4.96 -1.90 17.57
N ALA A 248 -4.12 -2.80 17.03
CA ALA A 248 -2.84 -2.42 16.45
C ALA A 248 -3.02 -1.52 15.22
N TYR A 249 -3.91 -1.86 14.27
CA TYR A 249 -4.18 -0.99 13.12
C TYR A 249 -4.84 0.35 13.51
N GLU A 250 -5.67 0.37 14.54
CA GLU A 250 -6.19 1.64 15.09
C GLU A 250 -5.06 2.52 15.62
N MET A 251 -4.06 1.94 16.30
CA MET A 251 -2.89 2.68 16.79
C MET A 251 -2.01 3.15 15.63
N ILE A 252 -1.76 2.31 14.61
CA ILE A 252 -1.00 2.71 13.41
C ILE A 252 -1.68 3.88 12.71
N ALA A 253 -3.02 3.84 12.53
CA ALA A 253 -3.74 4.97 11.94
C ALA A 253 -3.53 6.27 12.74
N LYS A 254 -3.51 6.20 14.07
CA LYS A 254 -3.22 7.35 14.93
C LYS A 254 -1.75 7.80 14.84
N GLU A 255 -0.79 6.88 14.69
CA GLU A 255 0.62 7.23 14.47
C GLU A 255 0.80 7.95 13.13
N VAL A 256 0.18 7.45 12.05
CA VAL A 256 0.21 8.10 10.73
C VAL A 256 -0.40 9.51 10.77
N LEU A 257 -1.50 9.70 11.52
CA LEU A 257 -2.13 11.02 11.69
C LEU A 257 -1.25 12.00 12.47
N ARG A 258 -0.51 11.53 13.47
CA ARG A 258 0.41 12.39 14.26
C ARG A 258 1.61 12.88 13.45
N ASN A 259 2.05 12.13 12.46
CA ASN A 259 3.16 12.50 11.58
C ASN A 259 2.77 13.58 10.55
N GLU A 260 1.51 14.10 10.59
CA GLU A 260 1.05 15.25 9.81
C GLU A 260 1.32 16.59 10.50
N GLU A 261 1.49 16.61 11.83
CA GLU A 261 1.75 17.80 12.65
C GLU A 261 3.25 18.14 12.67
#